data_200da9093abdc31de3338bd920e341d9
#
_entry.id   200da9093abdc31de3338bd920e341d9
#
_cell.length_a   1.000
_cell.length_b   1.000
_cell.length_c   1.000
_cell.angle_alpha   90.00
_cell.angle_beta   90.00
_cell.angle_gamma   90.00
#
_symmetry.space_group_name_H-M   'P 1'
#
loop_
_entity.id
_entity.type
_entity.pdbx_description
1 polymer ?
#
loop_
_entity_poly.entity_id
_entity_poly.type
_entity_poly.pdbx_seq_one_letter_code
_entity_poly.pdbx_strand_id
1 'polypeptide(L)'
;GKTTTKDMTAAILSARFRVHKTEGNYNNEIGMPMTILEMPEDTQVLVLEMGMSNFGEISLLSRLAKPDIAIITLIGDSHLEFLGSRLGIAKAKMEILEGLKPEGTFIYPGDEPLIADELAEESHFRQLTFGTDETAAVYAYDIVPGKTRTTFHVNLDPSVDLEIPVLGVYN
;
A
#
# COMPACT_ATOMS: atom_id res chain seq x y z
N GLY A 1 -7.86 -4.58 3.62
CA GLY A 1 -7.06 -3.83 2.69
C GLY A 1 -6.09 -2.86 3.36
N LYS A 2 -6.24 -1.55 3.14
CA LYS A 2 -5.26 -0.52 3.55
C LYS A 2 -4.82 -0.63 5.01
N THR A 3 -5.78 -0.61 5.95
CA THR A 3 -5.49 -0.63 7.39
C THR A 3 -4.77 -1.91 7.80
N THR A 4 -5.20 -3.06 7.29
CA THR A 4 -4.53 -4.34 7.55
C THR A 4 -3.08 -4.31 7.04
N THR A 5 -2.86 -3.84 5.81
CA THR A 5 -1.51 -3.71 5.24
C THR A 5 -0.64 -2.77 6.07
N LYS A 6 -1.16 -1.60 6.44
CA LYS A 6 -0.47 -0.64 7.32
C LYS A 6 -0.05 -1.29 8.64
N ASP A 7 -0.98 -1.97 9.32
CA ASP A 7 -0.71 -2.56 10.64
C ASP A 7 0.29 -3.72 10.55
N MET A 8 0.18 -4.58 9.54
CA MET A 8 1.14 -5.66 9.31
C MET A 8 2.52 -5.13 8.95
N THR A 9 2.60 -4.14 8.06
CA THR A 9 3.87 -3.48 7.70
C THR A 9 4.53 -2.88 8.93
N ALA A 10 3.78 -2.13 9.73
CA ALA A 10 4.31 -1.54 10.95
C ALA A 10 4.79 -2.60 11.95
N ALA A 11 4.03 -3.68 12.14
CA ALA A 11 4.40 -4.78 13.04
C ALA A 11 5.70 -5.47 12.61
N ILE A 12 5.85 -5.78 11.31
CA ILE A 12 7.06 -6.41 10.77
C ILE A 12 8.27 -5.48 10.92
N LEU A 13 8.12 -4.21 10.56
CA LEU A 13 9.21 -3.25 10.62
C LEU A 13 9.63 -2.92 12.06
N SER A 14 8.68 -2.97 13.02
CA SER A 14 8.96 -2.74 14.44
C SER A 14 9.86 -3.79 15.07
N ALA A 15 10.06 -4.95 14.43
CA ALA A 15 11.06 -5.93 14.87
C ALA A 15 12.49 -5.39 14.75
N ARG A 16 12.74 -4.36 13.94
CA ARG A 16 14.09 -3.81 13.70
C ARG A 16 14.19 -2.29 13.80
N PHE A 17 13.09 -1.56 13.57
CA PHE A 17 13.07 -0.10 13.49
C PHE A 17 12.11 0.49 14.53
N ARG A 18 12.35 1.74 14.91
CA ARG A 18 11.36 2.54 15.63
C ARG A 18 10.36 3.07 14.61
N VAL A 19 9.15 2.51 14.67
CA VAL A 19 8.08 2.77 13.70
C VAL A 19 7.01 3.65 14.33
N HIS A 20 6.61 4.71 13.62
CA HIS A 20 5.39 5.44 13.87
C HIS A 20 4.41 5.19 12.72
N LYS A 21 3.11 5.15 13.00
CA LYS A 21 2.09 4.85 11.98
C LYS A 21 0.81 5.64 12.20
N THR A 22 0.00 5.73 11.15
CA THR A 22 -1.36 6.23 11.25
C THR A 22 -2.17 5.39 12.24
N GLU A 23 -2.74 6.02 13.25
CA GLU A 23 -3.67 5.39 14.18
C GLU A 23 -5.12 5.48 13.67
N GLY A 24 -5.89 4.40 13.93
CA GLY A 24 -7.30 4.35 13.55
C GLY A 24 -7.53 4.69 12.08
N ASN A 25 -8.40 5.68 11.85
CA ASN A 25 -8.78 6.20 10.53
C ASN A 25 -8.23 7.62 10.25
N TYR A 26 -7.14 8.02 10.87
CA TYR A 26 -6.50 9.33 10.66
C TYR A 26 -5.77 9.40 9.31
N ASN A 27 -6.48 9.04 8.25
CA ASN A 27 -5.96 8.85 6.89
C ASN A 27 -6.40 9.94 5.89
N ASN A 28 -6.88 11.08 6.38
CA ASN A 28 -7.37 12.22 5.61
C ASN A 28 -6.50 13.48 5.83
N GLU A 29 -6.91 14.61 5.24
CA GLU A 29 -6.21 15.89 5.27
C GLU A 29 -6.05 16.51 6.67
N ILE A 30 -6.75 16.01 7.68
CA ILE A 30 -6.62 16.43 9.07
C ILE A 30 -5.80 15.41 9.86
N GLY A 31 -6.17 14.14 9.80
CA GLY A 31 -5.59 13.08 10.62
C GLY A 31 -4.15 12.74 10.24
N MET A 32 -3.82 12.73 8.96
CA MET A 32 -2.46 12.40 8.54
C MET A 32 -1.44 13.48 8.95
N PRO A 33 -1.69 14.80 8.79
CA PRO A 33 -0.81 15.82 9.36
C PRO A 33 -0.62 15.71 10.87
N MET A 34 -1.69 15.39 11.62
CA MET A 34 -1.59 15.15 13.07
C MET A 34 -0.66 13.97 13.36
N THR A 35 -0.80 12.85 12.65
CA THR A 35 0.10 11.70 12.78
C THR A 35 1.57 12.10 12.57
N ILE A 36 1.84 12.94 11.58
CA ILE A 36 3.21 13.42 11.30
C ILE A 36 3.73 14.34 12.43
N LEU A 37 2.87 15.22 12.94
CA LEU A 37 3.25 16.16 14.02
C LEU A 37 3.45 15.46 15.37
N GLU A 38 2.75 14.37 15.62
CA GLU A 38 2.86 13.56 16.85
C GLU A 38 4.00 12.52 16.77
N MET A 39 4.68 12.43 15.63
CA MET A 39 5.76 11.47 15.43
C MET A 39 6.93 11.76 16.38
N PRO A 40 7.38 10.76 17.17
CA PRO A 40 8.57 10.89 18.00
C PRO A 40 9.83 11.24 17.18
N GLU A 41 10.71 12.08 17.73
CA GLU A 41 11.93 12.54 17.04
C GLU A 41 12.87 11.40 16.64
N ASP A 42 12.85 10.30 17.37
CA ASP A 42 13.69 9.13 17.11
C ASP A 42 13.08 8.11 16.16
N THR A 43 11.93 8.43 15.52
CA THR A 43 11.26 7.58 14.53
C THR A 43 12.18 7.34 13.33
N GLN A 44 12.31 6.09 12.93
CA GLN A 44 13.11 5.67 11.77
C GLN A 44 12.26 5.34 10.55
N VAL A 45 11.03 4.87 10.78
CA VAL A 45 10.07 4.57 9.73
C VAL A 45 8.70 5.11 10.08
N LEU A 46 8.10 5.83 9.15
CA LEU A 46 6.74 6.34 9.24
C LEU A 46 5.85 5.60 8.25
N VAL A 47 4.80 4.93 8.74
CA VAL A 47 3.83 4.19 7.92
C VAL A 47 2.51 4.93 7.91
N LEU A 48 2.20 5.55 6.78
CA LEU A 48 0.99 6.36 6.60
C LEU A 48 -0.07 5.63 5.79
N GLU A 49 -1.31 5.66 6.26
CA GLU A 49 -2.47 5.27 5.46
C GLU A 49 -3.10 6.52 4.84
N MET A 50 -3.42 6.46 3.55
CA MET A 50 -4.09 7.53 2.83
C MET A 50 -5.48 7.08 2.39
N GLY A 51 -6.49 7.84 2.78
CA GLY A 51 -7.88 7.68 2.37
C GLY A 51 -8.29 8.75 1.37
N MET A 52 -9.32 8.46 0.59
CA MET A 52 -9.91 9.43 -0.34
C MET A 52 -11.39 9.17 -0.55
N SER A 53 -12.10 10.22 -0.92
CA SER A 53 -13.43 10.16 -1.52
C SER A 53 -13.47 10.85 -2.88
N ASN A 54 -12.60 11.83 -3.13
CA ASN A 54 -12.55 12.63 -4.34
C ASN A 54 -11.15 12.69 -4.95
N PHE A 55 -11.07 13.15 -6.20
CA PHE A 55 -9.81 13.50 -6.83
C PHE A 55 -9.10 14.63 -6.07
N GLY A 56 -7.78 14.62 -6.10
CA GLY A 56 -6.92 15.61 -5.47
C GLY A 56 -6.60 15.34 -3.99
N GLU A 57 -7.39 14.50 -3.30
CA GLU A 57 -7.17 14.21 -1.88
C GLU A 57 -5.89 13.39 -1.66
N ILE A 58 -5.64 12.34 -2.45
CA ILE A 58 -4.40 11.57 -2.38
C ILE A 58 -3.19 12.40 -2.85
N SER A 59 -3.36 13.24 -3.86
CA SER A 59 -2.33 14.19 -4.31
C SER A 59 -1.85 15.08 -3.16
N LEU A 60 -2.78 15.69 -2.43
CA LEU A 60 -2.47 16.51 -1.26
C LEU A 60 -1.69 15.73 -0.20
N LEU A 61 -2.20 14.56 0.19
CA LEU A 61 -1.60 13.72 1.22
C LEU A 61 -0.21 13.24 0.79
N SER A 62 -0.05 12.80 -0.44
CA SER A 62 1.22 12.31 -0.96
C SER A 62 2.28 13.41 -1.03
N ARG A 63 1.93 14.59 -1.51
CA ARG A 63 2.84 15.76 -1.57
C ARG A 63 3.27 16.24 -0.18
N LEU A 64 2.40 16.07 0.82
CA LEU A 64 2.73 16.36 2.22
C LEU A 64 3.68 15.29 2.79
N ALA A 65 3.38 14.02 2.58
CA ALA A 65 4.16 12.90 3.10
C ALA A 65 5.52 12.72 2.43
N LYS A 66 5.62 13.00 1.11
CA LYS A 66 6.82 12.78 0.27
C LYS A 66 7.40 11.38 0.48
N PRO A 67 6.64 10.32 0.20
CA PRO A 67 7.03 8.97 0.53
C PRO A 67 8.28 8.51 -0.24
N ASP A 68 9.08 7.67 0.40
CA ASP A 68 10.14 6.89 -0.24
C ASP A 68 9.56 5.64 -0.91
N ILE A 69 8.45 5.11 -0.35
CA ILE A 69 7.74 3.94 -0.85
C ILE A 69 6.24 4.25 -0.87
N ALA A 70 5.60 4.08 -2.01
CA ALA A 70 4.17 4.20 -2.20
C ALA A 70 3.56 2.84 -2.52
N ILE A 71 2.42 2.51 -1.91
CA ILE A 71 1.75 1.21 -2.10
C ILE A 71 0.28 1.43 -2.45
N ILE A 72 -0.18 0.86 -3.56
CA ILE A 72 -1.60 0.67 -3.85
C ILE A 72 -1.94 -0.79 -3.58
N THR A 73 -2.84 -1.03 -2.63
CA THR A 73 -3.19 -2.40 -2.23
C THR A 73 -4.20 -3.07 -3.13
N LEU A 74 -5.15 -2.28 -3.67
CA LEU A 74 -6.27 -2.79 -4.49
C LEU A 74 -6.97 -1.62 -5.19
N ILE A 75 -7.45 -1.84 -6.41
CA ILE A 75 -8.46 -1.02 -7.08
C ILE A 75 -9.83 -1.72 -6.90
N GLY A 76 -10.56 -1.31 -5.87
CA GLY A 76 -11.91 -1.82 -5.60
C GLY A 76 -13.00 -0.89 -6.13
N ASP A 77 -14.25 -1.19 -5.81
CA ASP A 77 -15.44 -0.45 -6.29
C ASP A 77 -15.94 0.61 -5.28
N SER A 78 -15.20 0.85 -4.19
CA SER A 78 -15.54 1.88 -3.21
C SER A 78 -15.44 3.28 -3.85
N HIS A 79 -16.41 4.16 -3.52
CA HIS A 79 -16.46 5.56 -4.01
C HIS A 79 -16.77 5.71 -5.51
N LEU A 80 -17.39 4.70 -6.16
CA LEU A 80 -17.84 4.77 -7.55
C LEU A 80 -18.77 5.97 -7.80
N GLU A 81 -19.60 6.32 -6.83
CA GLU A 81 -20.54 7.45 -6.91
C GLU A 81 -19.82 8.81 -7.04
N PHE A 82 -18.62 8.96 -6.51
CA PHE A 82 -17.83 10.19 -6.55
C PHE A 82 -16.81 10.21 -7.69
N LEU A 83 -16.28 9.05 -8.07
CA LEU A 83 -15.20 8.90 -9.05
C LEU A 83 -15.66 8.35 -10.40
N GLY A 84 -16.94 7.98 -10.52
CA GLY A 84 -17.64 7.65 -11.74
C GLY A 84 -17.32 6.27 -12.34
N SER A 85 -16.12 5.72 -12.14
CA SER A 85 -15.71 4.43 -12.70
C SER A 85 -14.53 3.82 -11.95
N ARG A 86 -14.25 2.52 -12.16
CA ARG A 86 -13.01 1.88 -11.66
C ARG A 86 -11.75 2.58 -12.19
N LEU A 87 -11.76 3.06 -13.42
CA LEU A 87 -10.67 3.86 -13.98
C LEU A 87 -10.51 5.18 -13.20
N GLY A 88 -11.61 5.85 -12.85
CA GLY A 88 -11.57 7.04 -12.00
C GLY A 88 -10.96 6.75 -10.63
N ILE A 89 -11.32 5.60 -10.02
CA ILE A 89 -10.74 5.16 -8.75
C ILE A 89 -9.25 4.88 -8.90
N ALA A 90 -8.82 4.21 -9.98
CA ALA A 90 -7.42 3.97 -10.25
C ALA A 90 -6.64 5.28 -10.38
N LYS A 91 -7.12 6.22 -11.19
CA LYS A 91 -6.51 7.55 -11.36
C LYS A 91 -6.38 8.31 -10.05
N ALA A 92 -7.45 8.36 -9.25
CA ALA A 92 -7.41 9.01 -7.94
C ALA A 92 -6.42 8.36 -6.97
N LYS A 93 -6.29 7.03 -6.96
CA LYS A 93 -5.27 6.35 -6.14
C LYS A 93 -3.86 6.57 -6.65
N MET A 94 -3.68 6.65 -7.98
CA MET A 94 -2.37 6.90 -8.59
C MET A 94 -1.84 8.32 -8.35
N GLU A 95 -2.66 9.25 -7.88
CA GLU A 95 -2.21 10.55 -7.37
C GLU A 95 -1.14 10.40 -6.25
N ILE A 96 -1.02 9.21 -5.64
CA ILE A 96 0.03 8.92 -4.66
C ILE A 96 1.44 9.09 -5.26
N LEU A 97 1.59 8.93 -6.56
CA LEU A 97 2.85 9.10 -7.27
C LEU A 97 3.32 10.56 -7.34
N GLU A 98 2.41 11.51 -7.20
CA GLU A 98 2.75 12.94 -7.28
C GLU A 98 3.66 13.43 -6.16
N GLY A 99 3.63 12.77 -4.99
CA GLY A 99 4.52 13.05 -3.88
C GLY A 99 5.67 12.05 -3.74
N LEU A 100 5.65 10.94 -4.49
CA LEU A 100 6.70 9.92 -4.44
C LEU A 100 8.05 10.55 -4.82
N LYS A 101 9.06 10.34 -3.99
CA LYS A 101 10.40 10.88 -4.23
C LYS A 101 10.99 10.33 -5.54
N PRO A 102 11.83 11.10 -6.25
CA PRO A 102 12.66 10.55 -7.31
C PRO A 102 13.43 9.34 -6.80
N GLU A 103 13.52 8.27 -7.60
CA GLU A 103 14.12 6.98 -7.20
C GLU A 103 13.40 6.24 -6.07
N GLY A 104 12.23 6.72 -5.63
CA GLY A 104 11.35 6.00 -4.72
C GLY A 104 10.85 4.69 -5.31
N THR A 105 10.10 3.92 -4.55
CA THR A 105 9.54 2.64 -5.01
C THR A 105 8.03 2.69 -5.00
N PHE A 106 7.42 2.36 -6.13
CA PHE A 106 5.98 2.16 -6.26
C PHE A 106 5.65 0.66 -6.27
N ILE A 107 4.80 0.24 -5.33
CA ILE A 107 4.38 -1.15 -5.15
C ILE A 107 2.90 -1.27 -5.48
N TYR A 108 2.52 -2.20 -6.37
CA TYR A 108 1.13 -2.33 -6.81
C TYR A 108 0.80 -3.76 -7.25
N PRO A 109 -0.52 -4.15 -7.31
CA PRO A 109 -0.94 -5.46 -7.80
C PRO A 109 -0.53 -5.68 -9.26
N GLY A 110 0.18 -6.76 -9.55
CA GLY A 110 0.67 -7.06 -10.89
C GLY A 110 -0.42 -7.47 -11.89
N ASP A 111 -1.58 -7.87 -11.38
CA ASP A 111 -2.77 -8.29 -12.15
C ASP A 111 -3.81 -7.17 -12.33
N GLU A 112 -3.48 -5.91 -11.99
CA GLU A 112 -4.40 -4.76 -12.14
C GLU A 112 -4.06 -3.94 -13.40
N PRO A 113 -4.74 -4.18 -14.52
CA PRO A 113 -4.44 -3.53 -15.80
C PRO A 113 -4.65 -2.02 -15.75
N LEU A 114 -5.59 -1.51 -14.94
CA LEU A 114 -5.85 -0.08 -14.82
C LEU A 114 -4.67 0.70 -14.25
N ILE A 115 -3.80 0.05 -13.48
CA ILE A 115 -2.55 0.69 -13.01
C ILE A 115 -1.49 0.58 -14.11
N ALA A 116 -1.33 -0.60 -14.70
CA ALA A 116 -0.32 -0.83 -15.73
C ALA A 116 -0.51 0.08 -16.96
N ASP A 117 -1.76 0.26 -17.41
CA ASP A 117 -2.11 1.09 -18.56
C ASP A 117 -1.88 2.60 -18.32
N GLU A 118 -2.02 3.06 -17.08
CA GLU A 118 -1.83 4.48 -16.71
C GLU A 118 -0.37 4.81 -16.35
N LEU A 119 0.49 3.81 -16.15
CA LEU A 119 1.91 4.04 -15.88
C LEU A 119 2.63 4.40 -17.17
N ALA A 120 3.34 5.54 -17.15
CA ALA A 120 4.22 5.91 -18.25
C ALA A 120 5.35 4.90 -18.40
N GLU A 121 5.78 4.63 -19.66
CA GLU A 121 6.90 3.75 -19.95
C GLU A 121 8.22 4.22 -19.29
N GLU A 122 8.38 5.54 -19.15
CA GLU A 122 9.50 6.15 -18.43
C GLU A 122 9.04 6.70 -17.09
N SER A 123 9.29 5.97 -16.01
CA SER A 123 9.07 6.43 -14.64
C SER A 123 10.40 6.78 -13.96
N HIS A 124 10.41 7.84 -13.16
CA HIS A 124 11.58 8.24 -12.35
C HIS A 124 11.68 7.48 -11.02
N PHE A 125 10.87 6.44 -10.85
CA PHE A 125 10.81 5.61 -9.65
C PHE A 125 10.90 4.12 -10.02
N ARG A 126 11.25 3.29 -9.05
CA ARG A 126 11.26 1.84 -9.21
C ARG A 126 9.84 1.30 -9.12
N GLN A 127 9.53 0.31 -9.94
CA GLN A 127 8.26 -0.39 -9.91
C GLN A 127 8.46 -1.79 -9.33
N LEU A 128 7.58 -2.21 -8.44
CA LEU A 128 7.55 -3.54 -7.87
C LEU A 128 6.10 -4.05 -7.85
N THR A 129 5.85 -5.15 -8.52
CA THR A 129 4.53 -5.78 -8.54
C THR A 129 4.42 -6.88 -7.49
N PHE A 130 3.23 -7.04 -6.92
CA PHE A 130 2.92 -8.18 -6.07
C PHE A 130 1.65 -8.88 -6.53
N GLY A 131 1.49 -10.16 -6.15
CA GLY A 131 0.31 -10.94 -6.53
C GLY A 131 0.36 -12.37 -6.08
N THR A 132 -0.48 -13.19 -6.71
CA THR A 132 -0.50 -14.66 -6.54
C THR A 132 -0.09 -15.39 -7.82
N ASP A 133 0.21 -14.64 -8.88
CA ASP A 133 0.71 -15.16 -10.14
C ASP A 133 2.21 -14.94 -10.25
N GLU A 134 2.92 -15.91 -10.82
CA GLU A 134 4.38 -15.88 -10.99
C GLU A 134 4.89 -14.78 -11.95
N THR A 135 4.00 -14.09 -12.65
CA THR A 135 4.33 -12.89 -13.43
C THR A 135 4.61 -11.66 -12.57
N ALA A 136 4.13 -11.64 -11.31
CA ALA A 136 4.46 -10.58 -10.37
C ALA A 136 5.90 -10.73 -9.85
N ALA A 137 6.56 -9.60 -9.58
CA ALA A 137 7.93 -9.59 -9.05
C ALA A 137 8.01 -10.27 -7.67
N VAL A 138 6.99 -10.08 -6.84
CA VAL A 138 6.80 -10.79 -5.57
C VAL A 138 5.45 -11.47 -5.60
N TYR A 139 5.43 -12.78 -5.48
CA TYR A 139 4.18 -13.52 -5.47
C TYR A 139 4.10 -14.53 -4.33
N ALA A 140 2.87 -14.71 -3.83
CA ALA A 140 2.53 -15.72 -2.85
C ALA A 140 2.01 -16.97 -3.54
N TYR A 141 2.40 -18.14 -3.06
CA TYR A 141 1.94 -19.44 -3.56
C TYR A 141 1.70 -20.40 -2.40
N ASP A 142 1.10 -21.55 -2.66
CA ASP A 142 0.69 -22.55 -1.65
C ASP A 142 -0.13 -21.91 -0.51
N ILE A 143 -1.05 -21.02 -0.90
CA ILE A 143 -1.87 -20.27 0.05
C ILE A 143 -2.94 -21.21 0.65
N VAL A 144 -2.85 -21.44 1.95
CA VAL A 144 -3.77 -22.30 2.69
C VAL A 144 -4.53 -21.49 3.75
N PRO A 145 -5.80 -21.13 3.48
CA PRO A 145 -6.65 -20.48 4.46
C PRO A 145 -7.02 -21.47 5.59
N GLY A 146 -6.69 -21.13 6.83
CA GLY A 146 -7.08 -21.88 8.01
C GLY A 146 -8.28 -21.25 8.74
N LYS A 147 -8.60 -21.74 9.94
CA LYS A 147 -9.70 -21.20 10.76
C LYS A 147 -9.40 -19.88 11.44
N THR A 148 -8.14 -19.59 11.71
CA THR A 148 -7.70 -18.39 12.46
C THR A 148 -6.51 -17.68 11.80
N ARG A 149 -5.91 -18.29 10.79
CA ARG A 149 -4.70 -17.82 10.13
C ARG A 149 -4.64 -18.32 8.69
N THR A 150 -3.85 -17.66 7.87
CA THR A 150 -3.52 -18.12 6.52
C THR A 150 -2.02 -18.38 6.44
N THR A 151 -1.62 -19.52 5.91
CA THR A 151 -0.21 -19.85 5.65
C THR A 151 0.06 -19.78 4.16
N PHE A 152 1.27 -19.41 3.78
CA PHE A 152 1.70 -19.30 2.39
C PHE A 152 3.22 -19.20 2.27
N HIS A 153 3.73 -19.37 1.06
CA HIS A 153 5.11 -19.09 0.72
C HIS A 153 5.20 -17.85 -0.17
N VAL A 154 6.39 -17.26 -0.24
CA VAL A 154 6.70 -16.19 -1.20
C VAL A 154 7.97 -16.56 -1.98
N ASN A 155 8.04 -16.11 -3.22
CA ASN A 155 9.17 -16.40 -4.10
C ASN A 155 10.51 -15.77 -3.67
N LEU A 156 10.51 -14.86 -2.71
CA LEU A 156 11.73 -14.23 -2.19
C LEU A 156 12.59 -15.19 -1.36
N ASP A 157 11.96 -16.05 -0.56
CA ASP A 157 12.62 -17.11 0.19
C ASP A 157 11.69 -18.32 0.33
N PRO A 158 11.82 -19.32 -0.57
CA PRO A 158 10.97 -20.51 -0.56
C PRO A 158 11.14 -21.41 0.67
N SER A 159 12.19 -21.19 1.47
CA SER A 159 12.45 -21.99 2.68
C SER A 159 11.67 -21.50 3.91
N VAL A 160 10.97 -20.36 3.81
CA VAL A 160 10.27 -19.75 4.93
C VAL A 160 8.76 -19.96 4.79
N ASP A 161 8.17 -20.67 5.74
CA ASP A 161 6.73 -20.76 5.93
C ASP A 161 6.24 -19.44 6.55
N LEU A 162 5.41 -18.71 5.82
CA LEU A 162 4.80 -17.47 6.31
C LEU A 162 3.40 -17.74 6.84
N GLU A 163 3.05 -17.04 7.90
CA GLU A 163 1.74 -17.13 8.51
C GLU A 163 1.24 -15.73 8.90
N ILE A 164 -0.02 -15.45 8.57
CA ILE A 164 -0.68 -14.21 8.97
C ILE A 164 -1.98 -14.52 9.73
N PRO A 165 -2.29 -13.79 10.81
CA PRO A 165 -3.52 -13.95 11.59
C PRO A 165 -4.73 -13.28 10.89
N VAL A 166 -4.87 -13.50 9.59
CA VAL A 166 -5.93 -12.94 8.77
C VAL A 166 -6.60 -14.04 7.98
N LEU A 167 -7.91 -13.97 7.87
CA LEU A 167 -8.71 -14.97 7.15
C LEU A 167 -8.96 -14.52 5.71
N GLY A 168 -8.85 -15.49 4.80
CA GLY A 168 -9.19 -15.32 3.38
C GLY A 168 -8.02 -14.96 2.49
N VAL A 169 -8.25 -15.15 1.20
CA VAL A 169 -7.26 -14.96 0.11
C VAL A 169 -7.10 -13.48 -0.29
N TYR A 170 -7.99 -12.60 0.17
CA TYR A 170 -8.09 -11.20 -0.26
C TYR A 170 -7.65 -10.18 0.81
N ASN A 171 -7.02 -10.63 1.86
CA ASN A 171 -6.50 -9.74 2.90
C ASN A 171 -4.99 -9.71 2.93
#